data_ebb7627474a86a415ac8851abe3e9af8
#
_entry.id   ebb7627474a86a415ac8851abe3e9af8
#
_cell.length_a   1.000
_cell.length_b   1.000
_cell.length_c   1.000
_cell.angle_alpha   90.00
_cell.angle_beta   90.00
_cell.angle_gamma   90.00
#
_symmetry.space_group_name_H-M   'P 1'
#
loop_
_entity.id
_entity.type
_entity.pdbx_description
1 polymer ?
#
loop_
_entity_poly.entity_id
_entity_poly.type
_entity_poly.pdbx_seq_one_letter_code
_entity_poly.pdbx_strand_id
1 'polypeptide(L)'
;YVLMDYGTGVVMGVPAHDERDYEFAKKYKLPIVEVIEGGDLKNAAFTSKNGRIINSSNSDGLNLNDLKVDEGIEEAIKWLESNGKGIRKTQYKLKDWLFSRQRYWGEPIPIIHDENKKIPLNESDLPLTLPQVEKYEPSETGESPLANIPKWLNTEEGRRETNTMPQWAGPCWYFLRFIDPLNESEPWSKEKEKYWMPVDLYVGGIEHAVLHLLYSRFW
;
A
#
# COMPACT_ATOMS: atom_id res chain seq x y z
N TYR A 1 -12.65 15.88 -10.03
CA TYR A 1 -12.90 14.44 -10.09
C TYR A 1 -11.64 13.66 -10.45
N VAL A 2 -10.75 14.24 -11.24
CA VAL A 2 -9.43 13.68 -11.53
C VAL A 2 -8.43 14.17 -10.48
N LEU A 3 -7.73 13.24 -9.83
CA LEU A 3 -6.70 13.56 -8.84
C LEU A 3 -5.39 13.91 -9.56
N MET A 4 -4.88 15.12 -9.36
CA MET A 4 -3.66 15.63 -10.00
C MET A 4 -2.40 14.84 -9.59
N ASP A 5 -2.37 14.37 -8.35
CA ASP A 5 -1.20 13.70 -7.74
C ASP A 5 -1.25 12.16 -7.85
N TYR A 6 -2.15 11.63 -8.68
CA TYR A 6 -2.30 10.19 -8.84
C TYR A 6 -1.60 9.69 -10.10
N GLY A 7 -0.70 8.74 -9.93
CA GLY A 7 0.01 8.08 -11.03
C GLY A 7 1.06 8.99 -11.70
N THR A 8 1.08 9.01 -13.05
CA THR A 8 2.05 9.76 -13.87
C THR A 8 1.50 11.09 -14.39
N GLY A 9 0.28 11.47 -14.02
CA GLY A 9 -0.43 12.60 -14.59
C GLY A 9 -1.12 12.30 -15.94
N VAL A 10 -0.93 11.10 -16.49
CA VAL A 10 -1.67 10.65 -17.69
C VAL A 10 -3.04 10.13 -17.26
N VAL A 11 -4.07 10.72 -17.81
CA VAL A 11 -5.46 10.38 -17.50
C VAL A 11 -6.14 9.84 -18.74
N MET A 12 -6.88 8.75 -18.60
CA MET A 12 -7.70 8.17 -19.66
C MET A 12 -9.17 8.25 -19.24
N GLY A 13 -10.00 8.83 -20.10
CA GLY A 13 -11.45 8.85 -19.92
C GLY A 13 -12.12 7.80 -20.81
N VAL A 14 -13.04 7.01 -20.26
CA VAL A 14 -13.77 5.95 -20.99
C VAL A 14 -15.26 6.01 -20.64
N PRO A 15 -15.97 7.06 -21.02
CA PRO A 15 -17.37 7.28 -20.59
C PRO A 15 -18.33 6.14 -20.90
N ALA A 16 -18.11 5.41 -21.98
CA ALA A 16 -18.97 4.29 -22.33
C ALA A 16 -18.80 3.04 -21.42
N HIS A 17 -17.66 2.91 -20.72
CA HIS A 17 -17.27 1.68 -20.04
C HIS A 17 -16.80 1.85 -18.59
N ASP A 18 -16.86 3.08 -18.06
CA ASP A 18 -16.63 3.41 -16.66
C ASP A 18 -17.82 4.21 -16.10
N GLU A 19 -18.39 3.78 -14.98
CA GLU A 19 -19.60 4.38 -14.40
C GLU A 19 -19.39 5.85 -14.00
N ARG A 20 -18.23 6.20 -13.45
CA ARG A 20 -17.92 7.56 -13.01
C ARG A 20 -17.71 8.49 -14.20
N ASP A 21 -17.00 8.01 -15.21
CA ASP A 21 -16.79 8.74 -16.45
C ASP A 21 -18.11 8.95 -17.19
N TYR A 22 -19.00 7.94 -17.17
CA TYR A 22 -20.33 8.01 -17.76
C TYR A 22 -21.20 9.07 -17.09
N GLU A 23 -21.30 9.05 -15.76
CA GLU A 23 -22.06 10.04 -15.00
C GLU A 23 -21.52 11.46 -15.23
N PHE A 24 -20.19 11.61 -15.23
CA PHE A 24 -19.54 12.88 -15.52
C PHE A 24 -19.86 13.34 -16.94
N ALA A 25 -19.73 12.48 -17.95
CA ALA A 25 -20.02 12.81 -19.34
C ALA A 25 -21.48 13.19 -19.55
N LYS A 26 -22.41 12.47 -18.91
CA LYS A 26 -23.86 12.81 -18.93
C LYS A 26 -24.11 14.19 -18.32
N LYS A 27 -23.52 14.47 -17.14
CA LYS A 27 -23.69 15.75 -16.43
C LYS A 27 -23.20 16.94 -17.26
N TYR A 28 -22.06 16.78 -17.93
CA TYR A 28 -21.41 17.85 -18.69
C TYR A 28 -21.71 17.78 -20.21
N LYS A 29 -22.60 16.88 -20.63
CA LYS A 29 -23.02 16.69 -22.03
C LYS A 29 -21.84 16.43 -22.97
N LEU A 30 -20.88 15.63 -22.50
CA LEU A 30 -19.74 15.18 -23.30
C LEU A 30 -20.13 13.98 -24.18
N PRO A 31 -19.46 13.78 -25.32
CA PRO A 31 -19.68 12.60 -26.15
C PRO A 31 -19.42 11.29 -25.38
N ILE A 32 -20.31 10.33 -25.58
CA ILE A 32 -20.13 8.96 -25.08
C ILE A 32 -20.08 8.04 -26.30
N VAL A 33 -18.92 7.48 -26.57
CA VAL A 33 -18.67 6.63 -27.74
C VAL A 33 -18.47 5.21 -27.27
N GLU A 34 -19.28 4.29 -27.81
CA GLU A 34 -19.13 2.86 -27.56
C GLU A 34 -17.81 2.36 -28.17
N VAL A 35 -16.95 1.73 -27.35
CA VAL A 35 -15.67 1.16 -27.79
C VAL A 35 -15.54 -0.33 -27.45
N ILE A 36 -16.50 -0.91 -26.73
CA ILE A 36 -16.70 -2.35 -26.56
C ILE A 36 -18.18 -2.62 -26.87
N GLU A 37 -18.42 -3.46 -27.85
CA GLU A 37 -19.74 -3.83 -28.35
C GLU A 37 -20.59 -4.55 -27.28
N GLY A 38 -21.88 -4.23 -27.18
CA GLY A 38 -22.86 -5.03 -26.43
C GLY A 38 -23.58 -4.32 -25.31
N GLY A 39 -23.43 -3.01 -25.15
CA GLY A 39 -24.08 -2.22 -24.09
C GLY A 39 -25.29 -1.41 -24.52
N ASP A 40 -26.19 -1.10 -23.58
CA ASP A 40 -27.20 -0.07 -23.74
C ASP A 40 -26.75 1.25 -23.08
N LEU A 41 -25.96 2.00 -23.80
CA LEU A 41 -25.38 3.27 -23.34
C LEU A 41 -26.42 4.41 -23.14
N LYS A 42 -27.69 4.19 -23.43
CA LYS A 42 -28.73 5.16 -23.10
C LYS A 42 -29.00 5.24 -21.62
N ASN A 43 -28.86 4.09 -20.94
CA ASN A 43 -29.24 3.93 -19.54
C ASN A 43 -28.07 3.86 -18.59
N ALA A 44 -26.95 3.20 -18.95
CA ALA A 44 -25.78 3.03 -18.09
C ALA A 44 -24.49 2.81 -18.89
N ALA A 45 -23.34 2.91 -18.25
CA ALA A 45 -22.07 2.45 -18.78
C ALA A 45 -22.07 0.93 -18.94
N PHE A 46 -21.47 0.44 -20.01
CA PHE A 46 -21.24 -0.99 -20.22
C PHE A 46 -19.90 -1.41 -19.66
N THR A 47 -19.90 -1.95 -18.44
CA THR A 47 -18.68 -2.29 -17.70
C THR A 47 -18.15 -3.69 -17.94
N SER A 48 -18.87 -4.51 -18.75
CA SER A 48 -18.42 -5.84 -19.12
C SER A 48 -17.22 -5.78 -20.07
N LYS A 49 -16.27 -6.67 -19.85
CA LYS A 49 -15.13 -6.89 -20.75
C LYS A 49 -15.42 -7.94 -21.82
N ASN A 50 -16.61 -8.52 -21.81
CA ASN A 50 -17.04 -9.54 -22.78
C ASN A 50 -17.64 -8.86 -24.01
N GLY A 51 -16.80 -8.50 -24.95
CA GLY A 51 -17.22 -7.87 -26.21
C GLY A 51 -16.03 -7.71 -27.15
N ARG A 52 -16.31 -7.30 -28.40
CA ARG A 52 -15.27 -6.89 -29.34
C ARG A 52 -15.06 -5.39 -29.25
N ILE A 53 -13.83 -5.00 -29.47
CA ILE A 53 -13.47 -3.59 -29.54
C ILE A 53 -13.97 -3.02 -30.87
N ILE A 54 -14.60 -1.84 -30.81
CA ILE A 54 -15.10 -1.07 -31.96
C ILE A 54 -14.70 0.39 -31.83
N ASN A 55 -14.77 1.16 -32.89
CA ASN A 55 -14.48 2.61 -32.91
C ASN A 55 -13.11 2.98 -32.27
N SER A 56 -12.12 2.09 -32.40
CA SER A 56 -10.84 2.19 -31.67
C SER A 56 -9.66 2.11 -32.65
N SER A 57 -9.50 3.12 -33.48
CA SER A 57 -8.36 3.31 -34.37
C SER A 57 -7.89 4.76 -34.35
N ASN A 58 -6.63 5.00 -34.72
CA ASN A 58 -6.07 6.34 -34.84
C ASN A 58 -5.35 6.54 -36.19
N SER A 59 -4.97 7.79 -36.48
CA SER A 59 -4.21 8.16 -37.68
C SER A 59 -2.77 7.65 -37.66
N ASP A 60 -2.24 7.27 -36.50
CA ASP A 60 -0.83 6.89 -36.33
C ASP A 60 -0.63 5.37 -36.47
N GLY A 61 -1.62 4.66 -37.01
CA GLY A 61 -1.52 3.24 -37.37
C GLY A 61 -1.96 2.26 -36.30
N LEU A 62 -2.51 2.72 -35.15
CA LEU A 62 -3.15 1.83 -34.20
C LEU A 62 -4.57 1.49 -34.68
N ASN A 63 -4.89 0.21 -34.75
CA ASN A 63 -6.25 -0.27 -34.98
C ASN A 63 -6.54 -1.46 -34.07
N LEU A 64 -7.46 -1.30 -33.15
CA LEU A 64 -7.88 -2.30 -32.18
C LEU A 64 -9.24 -2.91 -32.49
N ASN A 65 -9.90 -2.47 -33.58
CA ASN A 65 -11.23 -2.94 -33.96
C ASN A 65 -11.25 -4.46 -34.17
N ASP A 66 -12.35 -5.08 -33.85
CA ASP A 66 -12.61 -6.53 -33.96
C ASP A 66 -11.80 -7.43 -33.02
N LEU A 67 -10.84 -6.88 -32.26
CA LEU A 67 -10.10 -7.63 -31.25
C LEU A 67 -10.95 -7.88 -30.01
N LYS A 68 -10.68 -8.96 -29.27
CA LYS A 68 -11.15 -9.11 -27.91
C LYS A 68 -10.43 -8.10 -27.01
N VAL A 69 -11.05 -7.73 -25.89
CA VAL A 69 -10.50 -6.70 -24.99
C VAL A 69 -9.08 -7.01 -24.55
N ASP A 70 -8.78 -8.26 -24.14
CA ASP A 70 -7.44 -8.65 -23.70
C ASP A 70 -6.40 -8.59 -24.84
N GLU A 71 -6.80 -9.00 -26.04
CA GLU A 71 -5.94 -8.90 -27.24
C GLU A 71 -5.67 -7.42 -27.58
N GLY A 72 -6.68 -6.57 -27.48
CA GLY A 72 -6.56 -5.13 -27.72
C GLY A 72 -5.66 -4.42 -26.72
N ILE A 73 -5.70 -4.81 -25.44
CA ILE A 73 -4.79 -4.29 -24.42
C ILE A 73 -3.33 -4.61 -24.79
N GLU A 74 -3.06 -5.86 -25.17
CA GLU A 74 -1.72 -6.28 -25.56
C GLU A 74 -1.23 -5.54 -26.81
N GLU A 75 -2.08 -5.38 -27.81
CA GLU A 75 -1.74 -4.68 -29.04
C GLU A 75 -1.51 -3.17 -28.81
N ALA A 76 -2.34 -2.54 -27.97
CA ALA A 76 -2.16 -1.14 -27.59
C ALA A 76 -0.83 -0.91 -26.86
N ILE A 77 -0.46 -1.80 -25.92
CA ILE A 77 0.82 -1.71 -25.20
C ILE A 77 1.99 -1.85 -26.17
N LYS A 78 1.97 -2.86 -27.07
CA LYS A 78 3.02 -3.04 -28.08
C LYS A 78 3.16 -1.83 -28.98
N TRP A 79 2.05 -1.26 -29.40
CA TRP A 79 2.06 -0.06 -30.24
C TRP A 79 2.69 1.13 -29.50
N LEU A 80 2.34 1.35 -28.22
CA LEU A 80 2.92 2.41 -27.39
C LEU A 80 4.45 2.25 -27.25
N GLU A 81 4.91 1.02 -27.00
CA GLU A 81 6.34 0.71 -26.88
C GLU A 81 7.08 0.95 -28.19
N SER A 82 6.52 0.43 -29.29
CA SER A 82 7.14 0.56 -30.63
C SER A 82 7.24 2.01 -31.12
N ASN A 83 6.35 2.88 -30.63
CA ASN A 83 6.33 4.30 -30.98
C ASN A 83 7.02 5.19 -29.94
N GLY A 84 7.66 4.62 -28.91
CA GLY A 84 8.33 5.37 -27.84
C GLY A 84 7.41 6.24 -27.00
N LYS A 85 6.09 5.93 -26.99
CA LYS A 85 5.05 6.70 -26.27
C LYS A 85 4.76 6.12 -24.89
N GLY A 86 5.24 4.93 -24.56
CA GLY A 86 5.04 4.27 -23.29
C GLY A 86 5.93 3.06 -23.11
N ILE A 87 5.91 2.49 -21.93
CA ILE A 87 6.59 1.24 -21.59
C ILE A 87 5.67 0.35 -20.79
N ARG A 88 5.72 -0.96 -21.02
CA ARG A 88 5.02 -1.94 -20.19
C ARG A 88 5.57 -1.90 -18.78
N LYS A 89 4.70 -1.78 -17.79
CA LYS A 89 5.07 -1.80 -16.38
C LYS A 89 4.11 -2.67 -15.58
N THR A 90 4.65 -3.61 -14.86
CA THR A 90 3.87 -4.34 -13.85
C THR A 90 3.81 -3.53 -12.57
N GLN A 91 2.61 -3.24 -12.10
CA GLN A 91 2.38 -2.59 -10.82
C GLN A 91 1.56 -3.51 -9.92
N TYR A 92 1.97 -3.61 -8.67
CA TYR A 92 1.20 -4.34 -7.69
C TYR A 92 0.05 -3.48 -7.16
N LYS A 93 -1.12 -4.08 -6.94
CA LYS A 93 -2.27 -3.39 -6.33
C LYS A 93 -2.03 -2.98 -4.88
N LEU A 94 -1.01 -3.56 -4.25
CA LEU A 94 -0.62 -3.21 -2.89
C LEU A 94 -0.03 -1.80 -2.89
N LYS A 95 -0.62 -0.90 -2.11
CA LYS A 95 -0.07 0.44 -1.89
C LYS A 95 1.11 0.36 -0.93
N ASP A 96 1.97 1.39 -0.98
CA ASP A 96 3.05 1.56 -0.01
C ASP A 96 2.50 1.48 1.41
N TRP A 97 3.20 0.73 2.24
CA TRP A 97 2.80 0.49 3.60
C TRP A 97 3.49 1.46 4.54
N LEU A 98 2.71 2.31 5.21
CA LEU A 98 3.22 3.20 6.24
C LEU A 98 3.43 2.40 7.54
N PHE A 99 4.69 2.09 7.84
CA PHE A 99 5.09 1.35 9.03
C PHE A 99 5.30 2.26 10.25
N SER A 100 4.78 3.46 10.25
CA SER A 100 4.90 4.42 11.33
C SER A 100 3.56 5.06 11.69
N ARG A 101 3.37 5.37 12.96
CA ARG A 101 2.17 5.99 13.50
C ARG A 101 2.53 7.13 14.45
N GLN A 102 1.81 8.23 14.39
CA GLN A 102 1.89 9.36 15.28
C GLN A 102 1.09 9.06 16.56
N ARG A 103 1.48 8.01 17.28
CA ARG A 103 0.81 7.54 18.50
C ARG A 103 1.81 7.33 19.61
N TYR A 104 1.36 7.50 20.87
CA TYR A 104 2.17 7.17 22.03
C TYR A 104 2.29 5.65 22.19
N TRP A 105 1.14 4.95 22.19
CA TRP A 105 1.12 3.49 22.34
C TRP A 105 1.51 2.76 21.07
N GLY A 106 2.60 2.02 21.15
CA GLY A 106 3.20 1.22 20.09
C GLY A 106 4.66 0.97 20.42
N GLU A 107 5.28 0.05 19.71
CA GLU A 107 6.72 -0.18 19.81
C GLU A 107 7.47 1.03 19.24
N PRO A 108 8.35 1.69 20.01
CA PRO A 108 9.13 2.82 19.51
C PRO A 108 10.15 2.34 18.47
N ILE A 109 10.38 3.16 17.46
CA ILE A 109 11.33 2.85 16.39
C ILE A 109 12.74 3.28 16.86
N PRO A 110 13.72 2.36 16.95
CA PRO A 110 15.02 2.62 17.54
C PRO A 110 15.97 3.37 16.61
N ILE A 111 15.59 4.59 16.20
CA ILE A 111 16.35 5.45 15.29
C ILE A 111 16.51 6.84 15.90
N ILE A 112 17.70 7.41 15.72
CA ILE A 112 18.02 8.81 16.01
C ILE A 112 18.18 9.56 14.67
N HIS A 113 17.61 10.74 14.58
CA HIS A 113 17.77 11.65 13.46
C HIS A 113 18.81 12.71 13.83
N ASP A 114 19.91 12.74 13.08
CA ASP A 114 20.94 13.77 13.12
C ASP A 114 20.99 14.46 11.76
N GLU A 115 20.52 15.70 11.71
CA GLU A 115 20.39 16.53 10.49
C GLU A 115 19.93 15.75 9.24
N ASN A 116 20.89 15.10 8.56
CA ASN A 116 20.63 14.33 7.32
C ASN A 116 20.87 12.82 7.48
N LYS A 117 21.14 12.33 8.69
CA LYS A 117 21.43 10.93 8.95
C LYS A 117 20.35 10.30 9.82
N LYS A 118 20.10 9.03 9.55
CA LYS A 118 19.32 8.14 10.40
C LYS A 118 20.27 7.15 11.05
N ILE A 119 20.39 7.21 12.36
CA ILE A 119 21.33 6.43 13.14
C ILE A 119 20.52 5.40 13.93
N PRO A 120 20.69 4.09 13.69
CA PRO A 120 20.08 3.07 14.53
C PRO A 120 20.71 3.10 15.92
N LEU A 121 19.90 2.84 16.96
CA LEU A 121 20.42 2.65 18.32
C LEU A 121 21.36 1.45 18.39
N ASN A 122 22.34 1.52 19.29
CA ASN A 122 23.18 0.36 19.59
C ASN A 122 22.37 -0.73 20.29
N GLU A 123 22.78 -1.98 20.16
CA GLU A 123 22.13 -3.11 20.84
C GLU A 123 22.14 -2.95 22.38
N SER A 124 23.19 -2.31 22.93
CA SER A 124 23.29 -2.00 24.36
C SER A 124 22.19 -1.06 24.88
N ASP A 125 21.59 -0.27 23.99
CA ASP A 125 20.56 0.72 24.32
C ASP A 125 19.14 0.17 24.16
N LEU A 126 19.04 -1.10 23.83
CA LEU A 126 17.77 -1.82 23.71
C LEU A 126 17.45 -2.61 24.99
N PRO A 127 16.18 -2.80 25.30
CA PRO A 127 15.00 -2.34 24.59
C PRO A 127 14.76 -0.83 24.77
N LEU A 128 14.41 -0.15 23.67
CA LEU A 128 13.92 1.23 23.74
C LEU A 128 12.49 1.23 24.32
N THR A 129 12.34 1.77 25.51
CA THR A 129 11.05 1.81 26.20
C THR A 129 10.35 3.15 26.05
N LEU A 130 9.02 3.13 26.08
CA LEU A 130 8.22 4.35 26.15
C LEU A 130 8.44 5.07 27.50
N PRO A 131 8.57 6.41 27.50
CA PRO A 131 8.70 7.16 28.74
C PRO A 131 7.36 7.16 29.51
N GLN A 132 7.43 7.07 30.83
CA GLN A 132 6.23 7.25 31.63
C GLN A 132 5.81 8.72 31.66
N VAL A 133 4.55 9.00 31.38
CA VAL A 133 3.97 10.35 31.37
C VAL A 133 2.62 10.37 32.07
N GLU A 134 2.29 11.48 32.69
CA GLU A 134 0.98 11.68 33.31
C GLU A 134 -0.15 11.84 32.28
N LYS A 135 0.18 12.43 31.13
CA LYS A 135 -0.75 12.68 30.02
C LYS A 135 -0.06 12.47 28.68
N TYR A 136 -0.80 11.97 27.69
CA TYR A 136 -0.38 11.94 26.27
C TYR A 136 -1.25 12.90 25.48
N GLU A 137 -0.71 14.08 25.23
CA GLU A 137 -1.40 15.13 24.47
C GLU A 137 -0.87 15.11 23.01
N PRO A 138 -1.73 15.35 22.04
CA PRO A 138 -1.28 15.56 20.67
C PRO A 138 -0.25 16.67 20.60
N SER A 139 0.74 16.54 19.71
CA SER A 139 1.65 17.64 19.48
C SER A 139 0.99 18.74 18.63
N GLU A 140 1.35 19.99 18.83
CA GLU A 140 0.87 21.11 18.03
C GLU A 140 1.39 21.06 16.59
N THR A 141 2.48 20.31 16.36
CA THR A 141 3.15 20.17 15.06
C THR A 141 2.62 19.01 14.21
N GLY A 142 1.67 18.22 14.73
CA GLY A 142 1.19 16.99 14.07
C GLY A 142 2.11 15.78 14.23
N GLU A 143 3.20 15.92 14.98
CA GLU A 143 4.07 14.80 15.35
C GLU A 143 3.39 13.91 16.42
N SER A 144 4.00 12.79 16.73
CA SER A 144 3.56 11.90 17.83
C SER A 144 3.60 12.61 19.18
N PRO A 145 2.75 12.24 20.15
CA PRO A 145 2.84 12.73 21.52
C PRO A 145 4.23 12.58 22.17
N LEU A 146 5.06 11.66 21.69
CA LEU A 146 6.45 11.51 22.14
C LEU A 146 7.32 12.75 21.84
N ALA A 147 6.95 13.55 20.84
CA ALA A 147 7.63 14.81 20.54
C ALA A 147 7.51 15.85 21.66
N ASN A 148 6.48 15.74 22.52
CA ASN A 148 6.27 16.64 23.66
C ASN A 148 7.13 16.27 24.88
N ILE A 149 8.02 15.27 24.79
CA ILE A 149 8.81 14.77 25.92
C ILE A 149 10.30 15.01 25.68
N PRO A 150 10.82 16.23 25.93
CA PRO A 150 12.19 16.61 25.55
C PRO A 150 13.29 15.71 26.15
N LYS A 151 13.08 15.19 27.36
CA LYS A 151 14.05 14.30 28.05
C LYS A 151 14.20 12.96 27.37
N TRP A 152 13.13 12.45 26.76
CA TRP A 152 13.17 11.21 25.99
C TRP A 152 13.59 11.45 24.55
N LEU A 153 13.11 12.57 23.98
CA LEU A 153 13.29 12.93 22.59
C LEU A 153 14.75 13.23 22.23
N ASN A 154 15.41 14.06 23.03
CA ASN A 154 16.73 14.58 22.71
C ASN A 154 17.83 13.69 23.30
N THR A 155 18.81 13.32 22.49
CA THR A 155 20.01 12.58 22.86
C THR A 155 21.26 13.41 22.51
N GLU A 156 22.42 12.96 22.92
CA GLU A 156 23.69 13.59 22.53
C GLU A 156 23.96 13.46 21.02
N GLU A 157 23.42 12.41 20.39
CA GLU A 157 23.63 12.11 18.97
C GLU A 157 22.58 12.75 18.05
N GLY A 158 21.48 13.28 18.62
CA GLY A 158 20.40 13.87 17.84
C GLY A 158 19.02 13.65 18.46
N ARG A 159 18.01 13.65 17.61
CA ARG A 159 16.61 13.57 18.00
C ARG A 159 16.04 12.17 17.73
N ARG A 160 15.46 11.49 18.74
CA ARG A 160 14.82 10.18 18.55
C ARG A 160 13.64 10.27 17.57
N GLU A 161 13.41 9.19 16.85
CA GLU A 161 12.18 8.99 16.10
C GLU A 161 10.98 9.01 17.05
N THR A 162 9.98 9.84 16.75
CA THR A 162 8.80 10.01 17.61
C THR A 162 7.64 9.14 17.20
N ASN A 163 7.66 8.59 15.99
CA ASN A 163 6.65 7.64 15.54
C ASN A 163 6.84 6.29 16.24
N THR A 164 5.74 5.58 16.42
CA THR A 164 5.75 4.20 16.88
C THR A 164 5.37 3.26 15.75
N MET A 165 5.67 1.99 15.89
CA MET A 165 5.25 0.96 14.95
C MET A 165 3.72 0.78 15.01
N PRO A 166 3.09 0.27 13.94
CA PRO A 166 1.66 -0.04 13.96
C PRO A 166 1.33 -1.08 15.01
N GLN A 167 0.12 -1.05 15.55
CA GLN A 167 -0.34 -1.96 16.60
C GLN A 167 -0.19 -3.46 16.28
N TRP A 168 -0.09 -3.82 15.01
CA TRP A 168 0.11 -5.20 14.56
C TRP A 168 1.57 -5.62 14.47
N ALA A 169 2.51 -4.70 14.66
CA ALA A 169 3.94 -4.99 14.54
C ALA A 169 4.45 -5.89 15.67
N GLY A 170 4.17 -5.54 16.93
CA GLY A 170 4.57 -6.36 18.07
C GLY A 170 3.96 -7.76 18.03
N PRO A 171 2.62 -7.90 17.97
CA PRO A 171 2.00 -9.21 18.00
C PRO A 171 2.12 -10.02 16.70
N CYS A 172 2.79 -9.52 15.66
CA CYS A 172 2.90 -10.26 14.40
C CYS A 172 3.67 -11.59 14.51
N TRP A 173 4.52 -11.73 15.50
CA TRP A 173 5.37 -12.90 15.72
C TRP A 173 4.97 -13.77 16.93
N TYR A 174 3.81 -13.52 17.55
CA TYR A 174 3.35 -14.23 18.75
C TYR A 174 3.34 -15.75 18.58
N PHE A 175 2.95 -16.25 17.41
CA PHE A 175 2.86 -17.67 17.11
C PHE A 175 4.25 -18.35 17.13
N LEU A 176 5.31 -17.62 16.76
CA LEU A 176 6.68 -18.08 16.89
C LEU A 176 7.11 -18.12 18.37
N ARG A 177 6.75 -17.11 19.15
CA ARG A 177 7.05 -17.09 20.59
C ARG A 177 6.33 -18.23 21.33
N PHE A 178 5.14 -18.65 20.89
CA PHE A 178 4.43 -19.81 21.47
C PHE A 178 5.18 -21.13 21.33
N ILE A 179 6.08 -21.24 20.35
CA ILE A 179 6.91 -22.43 20.17
C ILE A 179 7.86 -22.61 21.36
N ASP A 180 8.39 -21.51 21.88
CA ASP A 180 9.40 -21.54 22.94
C ASP A 180 9.23 -20.39 23.96
N PRO A 181 8.12 -20.37 24.72
CA PRO A 181 7.74 -19.21 25.53
C PRO A 181 8.64 -18.95 26.73
N LEU A 182 9.39 -19.95 27.17
CA LEU A 182 10.30 -19.87 28.34
C LEU A 182 11.75 -19.62 27.98
N ASN A 183 12.06 -19.43 26.71
CA ASN A 183 13.42 -19.14 26.26
C ASN A 183 13.77 -17.68 26.61
N GLU A 184 14.78 -17.50 27.47
CA GLU A 184 15.24 -16.18 27.90
C GLU A 184 16.45 -15.68 27.07
N SER A 185 17.08 -16.55 26.28
CA SER A 185 18.28 -16.23 25.50
C SER A 185 17.98 -15.85 24.05
N GLU A 186 16.92 -16.42 23.49
CA GLU A 186 16.52 -16.22 22.10
C GLU A 186 14.99 -16.05 22.01
N PRO A 187 14.47 -15.42 20.95
CA PRO A 187 13.02 -15.33 20.73
C PRO A 187 12.33 -16.71 20.68
N TRP A 188 13.01 -17.69 20.10
CA TRP A 188 12.67 -19.13 20.07
C TRP A 188 13.88 -19.92 19.57
N SER A 189 14.00 -21.20 19.93
CA SER A 189 15.07 -22.04 19.43
C SER A 189 14.81 -22.54 18.00
N LYS A 190 15.86 -22.63 17.19
CA LYS A 190 15.78 -23.16 15.82
C LYS A 190 15.31 -24.62 15.75
N GLU A 191 15.63 -25.41 16.80
CA GLU A 191 15.19 -26.80 16.87
C GLU A 191 13.67 -26.90 16.99
N LYS A 192 13.06 -26.11 17.88
CA LYS A 192 11.61 -26.06 18.07
C LYS A 192 10.90 -25.47 16.85
N GLU A 193 11.48 -24.43 16.24
CA GLU A 193 10.99 -23.88 14.98
C GLU A 193 10.92 -24.98 13.90
N LYS A 194 12.00 -25.70 13.69
CA LYS A 194 12.06 -26.78 12.68
C LYS A 194 11.02 -27.88 12.91
N TYR A 195 10.66 -28.11 14.17
CA TYR A 195 9.66 -29.11 14.52
C TYR A 195 8.22 -28.61 14.30
N TRP A 196 7.92 -27.35 14.73
CA TRP A 196 6.56 -26.83 14.76
C TRP A 196 6.14 -26.05 13.51
N MET A 197 7.10 -25.56 12.72
CA MET A 197 6.81 -24.77 11.53
C MET A 197 6.90 -25.62 10.24
N PRO A 198 6.19 -25.26 9.17
CA PRO A 198 5.27 -24.12 9.07
C PRO A 198 3.94 -24.36 9.79
N VAL A 199 3.17 -23.29 10.01
CA VAL A 199 1.79 -23.38 10.53
C VAL A 199 0.91 -24.09 9.50
N ASP A 200 0.24 -25.18 9.91
CA ASP A 200 -0.58 -26.01 9.03
C ASP A 200 -1.97 -25.42 8.80
N LEU A 201 -2.53 -24.78 9.84
CA LEU A 201 -3.87 -24.20 9.79
C LEU A 201 -3.94 -22.97 10.69
N TYR A 202 -4.40 -21.86 10.13
CA TYR A 202 -4.69 -20.63 10.85
C TYR A 202 -6.19 -20.35 10.82
N VAL A 203 -6.83 -20.31 12.01
CA VAL A 203 -8.26 -20.06 12.15
C VAL A 203 -8.49 -18.68 12.74
N GLY A 204 -9.23 -17.82 12.02
CA GLY A 204 -9.49 -16.46 12.46
C GLY A 204 -10.38 -15.69 11.47
N GLY A 205 -10.54 -14.40 11.71
CA GLY A 205 -11.29 -13.50 10.84
C GLY A 205 -10.58 -13.21 9.52
N ILE A 206 -11.34 -13.00 8.46
CA ILE A 206 -10.81 -12.70 7.11
C ILE A 206 -10.00 -11.40 7.08
N GLU A 207 -10.28 -10.45 7.98
CA GLU A 207 -9.54 -9.21 8.14
C GLU A 207 -8.05 -9.41 8.38
N HIS A 208 -7.66 -10.53 8.98
CA HIS A 208 -6.27 -10.87 9.24
C HIS A 208 -5.46 -11.17 7.97
N ALA A 209 -6.10 -11.39 6.84
CA ALA A 209 -5.41 -11.54 5.57
C ALA A 209 -4.58 -10.30 5.18
N VAL A 210 -5.07 -9.11 5.54
CA VAL A 210 -4.38 -7.83 5.30
C VAL A 210 -3.82 -7.17 6.57
N LEU A 211 -4.03 -7.80 7.73
CA LEU A 211 -3.51 -7.36 9.02
C LEU A 211 -2.42 -8.32 9.49
N HIS A 212 -2.71 -9.19 10.45
CA HIS A 212 -1.73 -10.08 11.06
C HIS A 212 -0.93 -10.90 10.05
N LEU A 213 -1.56 -11.54 9.06
CA LEU A 213 -0.86 -12.38 8.10
C LEU A 213 0.09 -11.59 7.19
N LEU A 214 -0.25 -10.34 6.87
CA LEU A 214 0.65 -9.47 6.12
C LEU A 214 1.86 -9.08 6.96
N TYR A 215 1.65 -8.65 8.20
CA TYR A 215 2.73 -8.27 9.12
C TYR A 215 3.67 -9.44 9.41
N SER A 216 3.12 -10.62 9.71
CA SER A 216 3.92 -11.81 10.00
C SER A 216 4.75 -12.32 8.83
N ARG A 217 4.39 -11.96 7.59
CA ARG A 217 5.17 -12.27 6.38
C ARG A 217 6.21 -11.20 6.05
N PHE A 218 5.99 -9.99 6.52
CA PHE A 218 6.92 -8.88 6.33
C PHE A 218 8.15 -9.01 7.25
N TRP A 219 7.93 -9.38 8.53
CA TRP A 219 9.00 -9.66 9.50
C TRP A 219 9.73 -10.97 9.17
#